data_feb928f7036c700b2c3a1d33edbfbe54
#
_entry.id   feb928f7036c700b2c3a1d33edbfbe54
#
_cell.length_a   1.000
_cell.length_b   1.000
_cell.length_c   1.000
_cell.angle_alpha   90.00
_cell.angle_beta   90.00
_cell.angle_gamma   90.00
#
_symmetry.space_group_name_H-M   'P 1'
#
loop_
_entity.id
_entity.type
_entity.pdbx_description
1 polymer ?
#
loop_
_entity_poly.entity_id
_entity_poly.type
_entity_poly.pdbx_seq_one_letter_code
_entity_poly.pdbx_strand_id
1 'polypeptide(L)'
;MSNPSDLTSSRREFLKTSGQIGAVSALAGVALPHVHAAEDSTLSVALVGCGGRGSGAVVDALSNKSGPIRITAMADVYKDKLDNSYRALKRGPVANRVEVAVDKQFLGFDGYKHAMD
;
A
#
# COMPACT_ATOMS: atom_id res chain seq x y z
N MET A 1 40.40 -38.85 6.47
CA MET A 1 40.36 -37.44 6.89
C MET A 1 39.80 -36.62 5.73
N SER A 2 38.63 -36.16 5.86
CA SER A 2 38.05 -35.20 4.90
C SER A 2 38.74 -33.85 5.05
N ASN A 3 39.29 -33.37 3.97
CA ASN A 3 40.00 -32.12 3.91
C ASN A 3 39.01 -30.99 4.16
N PRO A 4 39.22 -30.02 5.11
CA PRO A 4 38.26 -28.94 5.36
C PRO A 4 38.10 -28.00 4.19
N SER A 5 38.91 -28.13 3.15
CA SER A 5 38.76 -27.36 1.90
C SER A 5 37.62 -27.84 0.99
N ASP A 6 37.06 -29.01 1.22
CA ASP A 6 35.94 -29.52 0.41
C ASP A 6 34.58 -28.99 0.87
N LEU A 7 34.52 -28.26 1.95
CA LEU A 7 33.28 -27.66 2.48
C LEU A 7 33.05 -26.20 2.05
N THR A 8 33.97 -25.63 1.28
CA THR A 8 33.76 -24.32 0.69
C THR A 8 33.07 -24.43 -0.66
N SER A 9 31.85 -24.90 -0.64
CA SER A 9 30.92 -24.58 -1.73
C SER A 9 30.98 -23.08 -1.97
N SER A 10 31.46 -22.68 -3.14
CA SER A 10 31.54 -21.27 -3.51
C SER A 10 30.15 -20.65 -3.35
N ARG A 11 30.08 -19.44 -2.79
CA ARG A 11 28.84 -18.69 -2.70
C ARG A 11 28.09 -18.63 -4.04
N ARG A 12 28.83 -18.66 -5.13
CA ARG A 12 28.31 -18.68 -6.49
C ARG A 12 27.64 -20.03 -6.81
N GLU A 13 28.21 -21.16 -6.39
CA GLU A 13 27.59 -22.49 -6.54
C GLU A 13 26.35 -22.64 -5.68
N PHE A 14 26.40 -22.17 -4.44
CA PHE A 14 25.25 -22.16 -3.56
C PHE A 14 24.08 -21.37 -4.16
N LEU A 15 24.34 -20.18 -4.72
CA LEU A 15 23.32 -19.36 -5.38
C LEU A 15 22.75 -20.01 -6.63
N LYS A 16 23.59 -20.66 -7.44
CA LYS A 16 23.13 -21.42 -8.61
C LYS A 16 22.23 -22.59 -8.22
N THR A 17 22.65 -23.36 -7.23
CA THR A 17 21.89 -24.53 -6.74
C THR A 17 20.59 -24.09 -6.07
N SER A 18 20.62 -23.04 -5.26
CA SER A 18 19.42 -22.48 -4.63
C SER A 18 18.44 -21.91 -5.65
N GLY A 19 18.95 -21.28 -6.71
CA GLY A 19 18.13 -20.78 -7.80
C GLY A 19 17.44 -21.88 -8.59
N GLN A 20 18.13 -22.97 -8.84
CA GLN A 20 17.56 -24.15 -9.53
C GLN A 20 16.52 -24.86 -8.68
N ILE A 21 16.76 -25.06 -7.40
CA ILE A 21 15.81 -25.66 -6.46
C ILE A 21 14.59 -24.78 -6.28
N GLY A 22 14.79 -23.46 -6.19
CA GLY A 22 13.70 -22.50 -6.11
C GLY A 22 12.79 -22.48 -7.33
N ALA A 23 13.37 -22.61 -8.52
CA ALA A 23 12.62 -22.66 -9.76
C ALA A 23 11.76 -23.94 -9.88
N VAL A 24 12.31 -25.07 -9.46
CA VAL A 24 11.58 -26.37 -9.47
C VAL A 24 10.47 -26.36 -8.42
N SER A 25 10.72 -25.79 -7.26
CA SER A 25 9.70 -25.67 -6.21
C SER A 25 8.56 -24.73 -6.61
N ALA A 26 8.85 -23.67 -7.33
CA ALA A 26 7.84 -22.74 -7.84
C ALA A 26 6.95 -23.39 -8.91
N LEU A 27 7.47 -24.37 -9.68
CA LEU A 27 6.73 -25.09 -10.70
C LEU A 27 5.98 -26.31 -10.16
N ALA A 28 6.37 -26.84 -8.99
CA ALA A 28 5.82 -28.08 -8.43
C ALA A 28 4.51 -27.90 -7.64
N GLY A 29 3.63 -27.04 -8.10
CA GLY A 29 2.24 -27.10 -7.68
C GLY A 29 1.84 -26.21 -6.53
N VAL A 30 2.50 -25.10 -6.33
CA VAL A 30 1.79 -23.99 -5.74
C VAL A 30 1.00 -23.35 -6.89
N ALA A 31 -0.20 -23.83 -7.09
CA ALA A 31 -1.22 -22.95 -7.62
C ALA A 31 -1.24 -21.78 -6.67
N LEU A 32 -0.38 -20.79 -6.91
CA LEU A 32 -0.57 -19.47 -6.34
C LEU A 32 -1.99 -19.10 -6.75
N PRO A 33 -2.92 -19.01 -5.80
CA PRO A 33 -4.23 -18.54 -6.17
C PRO A 33 -4.00 -17.21 -6.86
N HIS A 34 -4.40 -17.10 -8.10
CA HIS A 34 -4.52 -15.83 -8.79
C HIS A 34 -5.62 -15.00 -8.13
N VAL A 35 -5.63 -14.99 -6.79
CA VAL A 35 -6.60 -14.29 -5.97
C VAL A 35 -6.50 -12.78 -6.19
N HIS A 36 -5.36 -12.31 -6.69
CA HIS A 36 -5.17 -10.88 -6.97
C HIS A 36 -5.33 -10.47 -8.44
N ALA A 37 -5.44 -11.43 -9.36
CA ALA A 37 -5.58 -11.10 -10.77
C ALA A 37 -7.02 -10.72 -11.17
N ALA A 38 -8.02 -11.06 -10.34
CA ALA A 38 -9.42 -10.75 -10.58
C ALA A 38 -9.97 -9.66 -9.65
N GLU A 39 -9.21 -9.25 -8.66
CA GLU A 39 -9.58 -8.14 -7.80
C GLU A 39 -9.12 -6.82 -8.41
N ASP A 40 -9.96 -5.82 -8.25
CA ASP A 40 -9.60 -4.44 -8.56
C ASP A 40 -8.31 -4.09 -7.84
N SER A 41 -7.23 -3.90 -8.59
CA SER A 41 -5.91 -3.57 -8.05
C SER A 41 -5.80 -2.13 -7.54
N THR A 42 -6.93 -1.45 -7.36
CA THR A 42 -6.98 -0.09 -6.82
C THR A 42 -6.55 -0.07 -5.36
N LEU A 43 -5.52 0.68 -5.07
CA LEU A 43 -5.02 0.86 -3.71
C LEU A 43 -5.91 1.84 -2.94
N SER A 44 -6.51 1.37 -1.85
CA SER A 44 -7.28 2.22 -0.93
C SER A 44 -6.35 2.84 0.12
N VAL A 45 -6.42 4.14 0.29
CA VAL A 45 -5.55 4.91 1.18
C VAL A 45 -6.38 5.71 2.17
N ALA A 46 -5.93 5.81 3.40
CA ALA A 46 -6.50 6.68 4.41
C ALA A 46 -5.61 7.90 4.65
N LEU A 47 -6.20 9.07 4.76
CA LEU A 47 -5.50 10.29 5.18
C LEU A 47 -5.67 10.50 6.68
N VAL A 48 -4.59 10.42 7.41
CA VAL A 48 -4.53 10.75 8.84
C VAL A 48 -3.75 12.05 9.01
N GLY A 49 -4.42 13.07 9.49
CA GLY A 49 -3.88 14.42 9.54
C GLY A 49 -4.25 15.24 8.28
N CYS A 50 -5.33 16.00 8.39
CA CYS A 50 -5.95 16.73 7.27
C CYS A 50 -5.49 18.20 7.19
N GLY A 51 -4.28 18.51 7.64
CA GLY A 51 -3.67 19.82 7.44
C GLY A 51 -3.20 20.04 6.01
N GLY A 52 -2.60 21.19 5.75
CA GLY A 52 -2.10 21.52 4.41
C GLY A 52 -1.10 20.51 3.86
N ARG A 53 -0.20 20.01 4.71
CA ARG A 53 0.80 19.02 4.31
C ARG A 53 0.18 17.67 4.00
N GLY A 54 -0.75 17.19 4.83
CA GLY A 54 -1.46 15.94 4.60
C GLY A 54 -2.31 15.98 3.33
N SER A 55 -3.03 17.06 3.14
CA SER A 55 -3.84 17.27 1.93
C SER A 55 -2.97 17.32 0.67
N GLY A 56 -1.81 17.98 0.73
CA GLY A 56 -0.85 18.02 -0.37
C GLY A 56 -0.30 16.61 -0.70
N ALA A 57 0.06 15.86 0.32
CA ALA A 57 0.56 14.49 0.15
C ALA A 57 -0.48 13.57 -0.52
N VAL A 58 -1.75 13.75 -0.21
CA VAL A 58 -2.84 13.01 -0.88
C VAL A 58 -2.92 13.38 -2.35
N VAL A 59 -2.85 14.66 -2.68
CA VAL A 59 -2.87 15.10 -4.09
C VAL A 59 -1.69 14.48 -4.86
N ASP A 60 -0.51 14.48 -4.29
CA ASP A 60 0.67 13.86 -4.90
C ASP A 60 0.50 12.35 -5.08
N ALA A 61 0.00 11.67 -4.07
CA ALA A 61 -0.25 10.22 -4.13
C ALA A 61 -1.31 9.87 -5.19
N LEU A 62 -2.41 10.61 -5.22
CA LEU A 62 -3.50 10.37 -6.19
C LEU A 62 -3.13 10.78 -7.62
N SER A 63 -2.13 11.63 -7.78
CA SER A 63 -1.61 12.02 -9.09
C SER A 63 -0.62 11.02 -9.67
N ASN A 64 -0.23 10.01 -8.90
CA ASN A 64 0.70 8.99 -9.34
C ASN A 64 0.09 8.14 -10.46
N LYS A 65 0.88 7.92 -11.51
CA LYS A 65 0.46 7.14 -12.69
C LYS A 65 0.85 5.67 -12.63
N SER A 66 1.53 5.24 -11.57
CA SER A 66 2.02 3.86 -11.42
C SER A 66 0.93 2.84 -11.14
N GLY A 67 -0.26 3.28 -10.77
CA GLY A 67 -1.42 2.44 -10.53
C GLY A 67 -2.62 3.23 -10.02
N PRO A 68 -3.79 2.61 -10.01
CA PRO A 68 -4.98 3.27 -9.51
C PRO A 68 -4.94 3.37 -7.98
N ILE A 69 -5.09 4.58 -7.47
CA ILE A 69 -5.13 4.88 -6.03
C ILE A 69 -6.38 5.71 -5.76
N ARG A 70 -7.06 5.43 -4.66
CA ARG A 70 -8.18 6.23 -4.16
C ARG A 70 -8.05 6.45 -2.66
N ILE A 71 -8.56 7.56 -2.16
CA ILE A 71 -8.69 7.80 -0.75
C ILE A 71 -10.09 7.39 -0.30
N THR A 72 -10.17 6.56 0.74
CA THR A 72 -11.43 5.97 1.21
C THR A 72 -11.78 6.35 2.64
N ALA A 73 -10.84 6.89 3.41
CA ALA A 73 -11.06 7.32 4.77
C ALA A 73 -10.22 8.55 5.11
N MET A 74 -10.71 9.38 6.01
CA MET A 74 -10.00 10.55 6.51
C MET A 74 -10.13 10.63 8.04
N ALA A 75 -9.08 11.07 8.71
CA ALA A 75 -9.08 11.29 10.15
C ALA A 75 -8.29 12.55 10.53
N ASP A 76 -8.81 13.32 11.46
CA ASP A 76 -8.11 14.44 12.09
C ASP A 76 -8.65 14.67 13.50
N VAL A 77 -7.87 15.31 14.33
CA VAL A 77 -8.30 15.73 15.66
C VAL A 77 -9.27 16.92 15.59
N TYR A 78 -9.10 17.77 14.59
CA TYR A 78 -9.88 18.97 14.38
C TYR A 78 -10.86 18.83 13.23
N LYS A 79 -12.13 19.04 13.53
CA LYS A 79 -13.22 18.94 12.54
C LYS A 79 -13.05 19.93 11.38
N ASP A 80 -12.66 21.15 11.65
CA ASP A 80 -12.46 22.18 10.63
C ASP A 80 -11.35 21.80 9.65
N LYS A 81 -10.29 21.19 10.12
CA LYS A 81 -9.20 20.68 9.27
C LYS A 81 -9.69 19.57 8.35
N LEU A 82 -10.42 18.60 8.89
CA LEU A 82 -10.99 17.51 8.12
C LEU A 82 -11.97 18.02 7.07
N ASP A 83 -12.91 18.87 7.46
CA ASP A 83 -13.94 19.41 6.56
C ASP A 83 -13.34 20.27 5.44
N ASN A 84 -12.37 21.09 5.75
CA ASN A 84 -11.69 21.94 4.77
C ASN A 84 -10.89 21.12 3.77
N SER A 85 -10.15 20.13 4.25
CA SER A 85 -9.39 19.19 3.42
C SER A 85 -10.31 18.40 2.48
N TYR A 86 -11.38 17.85 3.02
CA TYR A 86 -12.35 17.08 2.22
C TYR A 86 -12.96 17.95 1.11
N ARG A 87 -13.41 19.17 1.43
CA ARG A 87 -13.95 20.08 0.42
C ARG A 87 -12.94 20.47 -0.64
N ALA A 88 -11.69 20.74 -0.23
CA ALA A 88 -10.63 21.09 -1.16
C ALA A 88 -10.29 19.93 -2.10
N LEU A 89 -10.20 18.71 -1.59
CA LEU A 89 -9.94 17.51 -2.40
C LEU A 89 -11.08 17.23 -3.38
N LYS A 90 -12.33 17.42 -2.97
CA LYS A 90 -13.51 17.24 -3.82
C LYS A 90 -13.65 18.28 -4.94
N ARG A 91 -13.00 19.42 -4.80
CA ARG A 91 -12.98 20.50 -5.82
C ARG A 91 -11.73 20.48 -6.69
N GLY A 92 -10.71 19.73 -6.29
CA GLY A 92 -9.42 19.69 -6.96
C GLY A 92 -9.35 18.71 -8.12
N PRO A 93 -8.16 18.60 -8.75
CA PRO A 93 -7.95 17.76 -9.94
C PRO A 93 -8.05 16.26 -9.64
N VAL A 94 -7.97 15.84 -8.38
CA VAL A 94 -8.05 14.43 -7.95
C VAL A 94 -9.41 14.05 -7.38
N ALA A 95 -10.43 14.90 -7.54
CA ALA A 95 -11.75 14.72 -6.97
C ALA A 95 -12.40 13.36 -7.31
N ASN A 96 -12.16 12.83 -8.49
CA ASN A 96 -12.67 11.54 -8.95
C ASN A 96 -12.05 10.33 -8.22
N ARG A 97 -10.97 10.54 -7.48
CA ARG A 97 -10.29 9.52 -6.66
C ARG A 97 -10.53 9.69 -5.17
N VAL A 98 -11.37 10.63 -4.79
CA VAL A 98 -11.75 10.90 -3.40
C VAL A 98 -13.11 10.26 -3.16
N GLU A 99 -13.11 9.10 -2.54
CA GLU A 99 -14.30 8.27 -2.27
C GLU A 99 -14.48 8.06 -0.77
N VAL A 100 -14.56 9.17 -0.03
CA VAL A 100 -14.70 9.16 1.43
C VAL A 100 -16.16 9.39 1.80
N ALA A 101 -16.82 8.34 2.23
CA ALA A 101 -18.18 8.43 2.77
C ALA A 101 -18.21 9.18 4.11
N VAL A 102 -19.35 9.71 4.50
CA VAL A 102 -19.50 10.46 5.75
C VAL A 102 -19.13 9.62 6.97
N ASP A 103 -19.46 8.34 6.96
CA ASP A 103 -19.12 7.38 8.02
C ASP A 103 -17.66 6.95 8.03
N LYS A 104 -16.88 7.36 7.03
CA LYS A 104 -15.43 7.14 6.92
C LYS A 104 -14.61 8.42 7.22
N GLN A 105 -15.22 9.39 7.86
CA GLN A 105 -14.59 10.60 8.35
C GLN A 105 -14.55 10.56 9.88
N PHE A 106 -13.36 10.43 10.45
CA PHE A 106 -13.17 10.16 11.87
C PHE A 106 -12.51 11.33 12.58
N LEU A 107 -13.05 11.70 13.73
CA LEU A 107 -12.53 12.76 14.57
C LEU A 107 -11.92 12.22 15.87
N GLY A 108 -10.98 12.97 16.42
CA GLY A 108 -10.36 12.66 17.71
C GLY A 108 -9.05 11.89 17.60
N PHE A 109 -8.43 11.66 18.73
CA PHE A 109 -7.11 11.01 18.82
C PHE A 109 -7.12 9.54 18.39
N ASP A 110 -8.25 8.87 18.48
CA ASP A 110 -8.42 7.48 18.04
C ASP A 110 -8.91 7.34 16.60
N GLY A 111 -9.17 8.47 15.92
CA GLY A 111 -9.66 8.48 14.55
C GLY A 111 -8.79 7.71 13.57
N TYR A 112 -7.47 7.75 13.75
CA TYR A 112 -6.53 7.03 12.90
C TYR A 112 -6.75 5.51 12.92
N LYS A 113 -7.14 4.94 14.06
CA LYS A 113 -7.42 3.51 14.19
C LYS A 113 -8.60 3.12 13.32
N HIS A 114 -9.68 3.89 13.40
CA HIS A 114 -10.88 3.65 12.61
C HIS A 114 -10.67 3.88 11.11
N ALA A 115 -9.79 4.81 10.77
CA ALA A 115 -9.48 5.08 9.36
C ALA A 115 -8.68 3.96 8.68
N MET A 116 -7.95 3.18 9.48
CA MET A 116 -7.14 2.05 8.98
C MET A 116 -7.88 0.72 8.99
N ASP A 117 -9.02 0.62 9.66
CA ASP A 117 -9.88 -0.56 9.68
C ASP A 117 -10.77 -0.60 8.44
#